data_04566767ebfc31f0e9a984e565ec1e2d
#
_entry.id   04566767ebfc31f0e9a984e565ec1e2d
#
_cell.length_a   1.000
_cell.length_b   1.000
_cell.length_c   1.000
_cell.angle_alpha   90.00
_cell.angle_beta   90.00
_cell.angle_gamma   90.00
#
_symmetry.space_group_name_H-M   'P 1'
#
loop_
_entity.id
_entity.type
_entity.pdbx_description
1 polymer ?
#
loop_
_entity_poly.entity_id
_entity_poly.type
_entity_poly.pdbx_seq_one_letter_code
_entity_poly.pdbx_strand_id
1 'polypeptide(L)'
;MTSIIVRIGGRVLLAIVTAYDAGPCCCGPHARGITRSGRHAEVGITAACGPDLRGHLIWIEDIGVRWCEDTGSGVGLGQVDVLMSSHAEAKRAGRTVREVVVLR
;
A
#
# COMPACT_ATOMS: atom_id res chain seq x y z
N MET A 1 24.30 2.47 9.68
CA MET A 1 24.75 1.47 8.89
C MET A 1 23.95 1.23 7.68
N THR A 2 24.56 0.91 6.73
CA THR A 2 23.93 0.72 5.48
C THR A 2 23.15 -0.55 5.47
N SER A 3 21.89 -0.44 5.29
CA SER A 3 21.13 -1.61 4.99
C SER A 3 21.65 -2.13 3.66
N ILE A 4 22.00 -3.35 3.67
CA ILE A 4 22.30 -4.02 2.43
C ILE A 4 20.98 -4.22 1.74
N ILE A 5 20.69 -3.35 0.85
CA ILE A 5 19.56 -3.56 0.00
C ILE A 5 19.99 -4.57 -1.02
N VAL A 6 19.54 -5.78 -0.81
CA VAL A 6 19.78 -6.82 -1.80
C VAL A 6 18.92 -6.48 -2.98
N ARG A 7 19.56 -6.02 -4.01
CA ARG A 7 18.85 -5.62 -5.23
C ARG A 7 18.69 -6.78 -6.17
N ILE A 8 18.12 -7.84 -5.70
CA ILE A 8 17.84 -8.98 -6.56
C ILE A 8 16.56 -8.66 -7.30
N GLY A 9 16.72 -8.08 -8.46
CA GLY A 9 15.59 -7.76 -9.32
C GLY A 9 14.68 -6.65 -8.82
N GLY A 10 15.03 -6.00 -7.71
CA GLY A 10 14.17 -5.01 -7.11
C GLY A 10 14.45 -3.60 -7.61
N ARG A 11 13.37 -2.86 -7.80
CA ARG A 11 13.41 -1.44 -8.09
C ARG A 11 13.17 -0.68 -6.79
N VAL A 12 13.98 0.32 -6.51
CA VAL A 12 13.86 1.17 -5.33
C VAL A 12 13.32 2.53 -5.75
N LEU A 13 12.33 3.03 -5.04
CA LEU A 13 11.77 4.34 -5.30
C LEU A 13 11.31 4.99 -3.99
N LEU A 14 11.10 6.30 -4.04
CA LEU A 14 10.41 7.01 -2.97
C LEU A 14 8.95 7.13 -3.35
N ALA A 15 8.07 6.77 -2.44
CA ALA A 15 6.63 6.81 -2.67
C ALA A 15 5.94 7.65 -1.62
N ILE A 16 4.83 8.25 -2.00
CA ILE A 16 3.93 8.87 -1.06
C ILE A 16 3.07 7.76 -0.47
N VAL A 17 3.15 7.60 0.84
CA VAL A 17 2.46 6.53 1.55
C VAL A 17 1.39 7.12 2.45
N THR A 18 0.17 6.65 2.25
CA THR A 18 -0.99 6.99 3.06
C THR A 18 -1.59 5.71 3.62
N ALA A 19 -2.68 5.83 4.34
CA ALA A 19 -3.34 4.66 4.92
C ALA A 19 -4.86 4.79 4.83
N TYR A 20 -5.53 3.66 4.72
CA TYR A 20 -6.99 3.62 4.67
C TYR A 20 -7.50 2.41 5.47
N ASP A 21 -8.78 2.40 5.75
CA ASP A 21 -9.46 1.25 6.30
C ASP A 21 -10.54 0.79 5.32
N ALA A 22 -11.06 -0.41 5.51
CA ALA A 22 -12.07 -0.97 4.61
C ALA A 22 -13.49 -0.51 4.90
N GLY A 23 -13.66 0.44 5.82
CA GLY A 23 -14.97 0.97 6.17
C GLY A 23 -15.52 1.95 5.14
N PRO A 24 -16.81 2.25 5.22
CA PRO A 24 -17.47 3.14 4.26
C PRO A 24 -16.89 4.55 4.21
N CYS A 25 -16.30 5.03 5.31
CA CYS A 25 -15.72 6.37 5.34
C CYS A 25 -14.51 6.52 4.42
N CYS A 26 -13.82 5.42 4.12
CA CYS A 26 -12.66 5.44 3.23
C CYS A 26 -12.98 4.92 1.83
N CYS A 27 -13.86 3.95 1.73
CA CYS A 27 -14.12 3.21 0.49
C CYS A 27 -15.52 3.43 -0.07
N GLY A 28 -16.33 4.21 0.61
CA GLY A 28 -17.69 4.53 0.18
C GLY A 28 -18.65 3.35 0.26
N PRO A 29 -19.80 3.45 -0.40
CA PRO A 29 -20.85 2.43 -0.30
C PRO A 29 -20.47 1.08 -0.94
N HIS A 30 -19.38 1.04 -1.68
CA HIS A 30 -18.90 -0.19 -2.31
C HIS A 30 -17.82 -0.89 -1.49
N ALA A 31 -17.61 -0.48 -0.25
CA ALA A 31 -16.62 -1.08 0.64
C ALA A 31 -17.07 -2.47 1.07
N ARG A 32 -16.60 -3.49 0.38
CA ARG A 32 -16.94 -4.89 0.64
C ARG A 32 -15.75 -5.72 1.09
N GLY A 33 -14.61 -5.07 1.28
CA GLY A 33 -13.38 -5.77 1.60
C GLY A 33 -12.81 -6.59 0.46
N ILE A 34 -13.30 -6.41 -0.77
CA ILE A 34 -12.79 -7.09 -1.95
C ILE A 34 -11.89 -6.12 -2.70
N THR A 35 -10.68 -6.54 -2.98
CA THR A 35 -9.70 -5.73 -3.72
C THR A 35 -9.95 -5.82 -5.22
N ARG A 36 -9.24 -4.96 -5.95
CA ARG A 36 -9.26 -4.99 -7.41
C ARG A 36 -8.83 -6.35 -7.96
N SER A 37 -7.95 -7.06 -7.24
CA SER A 37 -7.49 -8.38 -7.66
C SER A 37 -8.57 -9.47 -7.48
N GLY A 38 -9.65 -9.18 -6.81
CA GLY A 38 -10.72 -10.13 -6.51
C GLY A 38 -10.54 -10.86 -5.18
N ARG A 39 -9.45 -10.62 -4.48
CA ARG A 39 -9.19 -11.19 -3.16
C ARG A 39 -9.80 -10.32 -2.07
N HIS A 40 -10.07 -10.93 -0.93
CA HIS A 40 -10.43 -10.16 0.26
C HIS A 40 -9.24 -9.34 0.72
N ALA A 41 -9.49 -8.08 1.07
CA ALA A 41 -8.47 -7.21 1.63
C ALA A 41 -8.08 -7.70 3.03
N GLU A 42 -6.78 -7.74 3.31
CA GLU A 42 -6.26 -8.18 4.59
C GLU A 42 -5.27 -7.16 5.15
N VAL A 43 -5.52 -6.73 6.39
CA VAL A 43 -4.55 -5.91 7.12
C VAL A 43 -3.24 -6.69 7.25
N GLY A 44 -2.13 -6.03 6.99
CA GLY A 44 -0.82 -6.67 7.00
C GLY A 44 -0.39 -7.24 5.64
N ILE A 45 -1.30 -7.30 4.67
CA ILE A 45 -1.02 -7.87 3.36
C ILE A 45 -1.37 -6.90 2.23
N THR A 46 -2.50 -6.22 2.32
CA THR A 46 -3.07 -5.45 1.21
C THR A 46 -2.64 -3.99 1.22
N ALA A 47 -2.30 -3.48 0.05
CA ALA A 47 -2.17 -2.06 -0.22
C ALA A 47 -2.85 -1.72 -1.55
N ALA A 48 -3.37 -0.51 -1.63
CA ALA A 48 -3.84 0.07 -2.88
C ALA A 48 -2.67 0.87 -3.46
N CYS A 49 -2.37 0.67 -4.72
CA CYS A 49 -1.20 1.28 -5.34
C CYS A 49 -1.56 1.90 -6.68
N GLY A 50 -0.76 2.88 -7.07
CA GLY A 50 -0.88 3.47 -8.39
C GLY A 50 -0.53 2.50 -9.51
N PRO A 51 -0.79 2.88 -10.76
CA PRO A 51 -0.61 1.99 -11.91
C PRO A 51 0.79 1.42 -12.06
N ASP A 52 1.80 2.16 -11.62
CA ASP A 52 3.20 1.75 -11.73
C ASP A 52 3.59 0.61 -10.79
N LEU A 53 2.86 0.45 -9.68
CA LEU A 53 3.16 -0.56 -8.67
C LEU A 53 2.12 -1.67 -8.59
N ARG A 54 1.01 -1.50 -9.26
CA ARG A 54 -0.11 -2.44 -9.18
C ARG A 54 0.31 -3.83 -9.66
N GLY A 55 -0.04 -4.85 -8.89
CA GLY A 55 0.31 -6.23 -9.18
C GLY A 55 1.64 -6.67 -8.60
N HIS A 56 2.39 -5.77 -8.02
CA HIS A 56 3.71 -6.07 -7.44
C HIS A 56 3.65 -6.34 -5.96
N LEU A 57 4.58 -7.15 -5.49
CA LEU A 57 4.89 -7.29 -4.08
C LEU A 57 5.94 -6.23 -3.76
N ILE A 58 5.68 -5.43 -2.73
CA ILE A 58 6.58 -4.35 -2.34
C ILE A 58 6.94 -4.43 -0.87
N TRP A 59 8.11 -3.90 -0.54
CA TRP A 59 8.52 -3.62 0.83
C TRP A 59 8.44 -2.12 1.03
N ILE A 60 7.86 -1.70 2.14
CA ILE A 60 7.69 -0.29 2.49
C ILE A 60 8.45 -0.03 3.78
N GLU A 61 9.31 0.94 3.76
CA GLU A 61 10.11 1.37 4.91
C GLU A 61 9.23 1.58 6.15
N ASP A 62 9.61 0.97 7.27
CA ASP A 62 8.93 1.02 8.57
C ASP A 62 7.52 0.40 8.61
N ILE A 63 7.08 -0.19 7.53
CA ILE A 63 5.75 -0.80 7.45
C ILE A 63 5.85 -2.28 7.16
N GLY A 64 6.69 -2.66 6.19
CA GLY A 64 6.88 -4.05 5.83
C GLY A 64 6.38 -4.39 4.44
N VAL A 65 6.22 -5.69 4.20
CA VAL A 65 5.85 -6.22 2.88
C VAL A 65 4.35 -6.14 2.68
N ARG A 66 3.96 -5.68 1.48
CA ARG A 66 2.55 -5.62 1.09
C ARG A 66 2.39 -5.98 -0.37
N TRP A 67 1.24 -6.57 -0.70
CA TRP A 67 0.83 -6.75 -2.08
C TRP A 67 0.09 -5.51 -2.58
N CYS A 68 0.52 -5.00 -3.71
CA CYS A 68 -0.18 -3.93 -4.43
C CYS A 68 -1.34 -4.55 -5.21
N GLU A 69 -2.37 -4.93 -4.49
CA GLU A 69 -3.48 -5.72 -5.08
C GLU A 69 -4.78 -4.93 -5.21
N ASP A 70 -4.78 -3.67 -4.81
CA ASP A 70 -5.99 -2.86 -4.86
C ASP A 70 -5.73 -1.52 -5.55
N THR A 71 -6.81 -0.83 -5.84
CA THR A 71 -6.79 0.49 -6.46
C THR A 71 -7.60 1.47 -5.62
N GLY A 72 -7.31 2.75 -5.76
CA GLY A 72 -8.08 3.81 -5.13
C GLY A 72 -8.15 5.00 -6.05
N SER A 73 -9.25 5.74 -6.00
CA SER A 73 -9.47 6.88 -6.88
C SER A 73 -8.43 7.99 -6.72
N GLY A 74 -7.85 8.09 -5.54
CA GLY A 74 -6.82 9.08 -5.27
C GLY A 74 -5.40 8.54 -5.29
N VAL A 75 -5.20 7.29 -5.72
CA VAL A 75 -3.88 6.65 -5.67
C VAL A 75 -3.28 6.62 -7.06
N GLY A 76 -2.40 7.58 -7.32
CA GLY A 76 -1.73 7.73 -8.62
C GLY A 76 -0.32 7.16 -8.64
N LEU A 77 0.42 7.55 -9.66
CA LEU A 77 1.82 7.12 -9.82
C LEU A 77 2.64 7.48 -8.58
N GLY A 78 3.48 6.54 -8.15
CA GLY A 78 4.34 6.75 -6.99
C GLY A 78 3.62 6.84 -5.67
N GLN A 79 2.40 6.34 -5.59
CA GLN A 79 1.59 6.40 -4.37
C GLN A 79 1.19 5.01 -3.91
N VAL A 80 1.17 4.83 -2.59
CA VAL A 80 0.79 3.59 -1.93
C VAL A 80 -0.13 3.94 -0.78
N ASP A 81 -1.26 3.26 -0.69
CA ASP A 81 -2.25 3.46 0.36
C ASP A 81 -2.40 2.14 1.13
N VAL A 82 -1.92 2.12 2.36
CA VAL A 82 -1.79 0.89 3.15
C VAL A 82 -3.07 0.64 3.94
N LEU A 83 -3.59 -0.58 3.83
CA LEU A 83 -4.77 -0.98 4.60
C LEU A 83 -4.43 -1.12 6.07
N MET A 84 -5.18 -0.42 6.91
CA MET A 84 -5.04 -0.46 8.37
C MET A 84 -6.28 -1.10 8.99
N SER A 85 -6.16 -1.52 10.24
CA SER A 85 -7.24 -2.24 10.93
C SER A 85 -8.39 -1.34 11.35
N SER A 86 -8.15 -0.03 11.46
CA SER A 86 -9.21 0.90 11.87
C SER A 86 -9.01 2.26 11.23
N HIS A 87 -10.11 3.03 11.20
CA HIS A 87 -10.07 4.41 10.72
C HIS A 87 -9.11 5.27 11.56
N ALA A 88 -9.09 5.04 12.87
CA ALA A 88 -8.20 5.77 13.77
C ALA A 88 -6.73 5.52 13.45
N GLU A 89 -6.35 4.27 13.19
CA GLU A 89 -4.99 3.93 12.79
C GLU A 89 -4.62 4.57 11.45
N ALA A 90 -5.51 4.47 10.47
CA ALA A 90 -5.30 5.07 9.16
C ALA A 90 -5.09 6.57 9.27
N LYS A 91 -5.91 7.23 10.07
CA LYS A 91 -5.81 8.67 10.27
C LYS A 91 -4.49 9.06 10.96
N ARG A 92 -4.06 8.28 11.95
CA ARG A 92 -2.79 8.54 12.66
C ARG A 92 -1.57 8.33 11.77
N ALA A 93 -1.64 7.38 10.85
CA ALA A 93 -0.53 7.11 9.94
C ALA A 93 -0.24 8.30 9.03
N GLY A 94 -1.26 9.04 8.64
CA GLY A 94 -1.12 10.26 7.86
C GLY A 94 -0.53 10.02 6.48
N ARG A 95 0.16 11.03 5.98
CA ARG A 95 0.79 11.03 4.67
C ARG A 95 2.28 11.21 4.84
N THR A 96 3.07 10.26 4.36
CA THR A 96 4.52 10.29 4.51
C THR A 96 5.20 9.95 3.18
N VAL A 97 6.49 10.25 3.10
CA VAL A 97 7.32 9.80 1.98
C VAL A 97 8.22 8.70 2.52
N ARG A 98 8.21 7.54 1.89
CA ARG A 98 8.98 6.39 2.34
C ARG A 98 9.66 5.71 1.18
N GLU A 99 10.76 5.04 1.50
CA GLU A 99 11.42 4.17 0.54
C GLU A 99 10.58 2.92 0.33
N VAL A 100 10.43 2.56 -0.94
CA VAL A 100 9.70 1.36 -1.35
C VAL A 100 10.60 0.54 -2.27
N VAL A 101 10.65 -0.75 -2.02
CA VAL A 101 11.41 -1.68 -2.85
C VAL A 101 10.43 -2.65 -3.51
N VAL A 102 10.49 -2.73 -4.82
CA VAL A 102 9.67 -3.69 -5.58
C VAL A 102 10.36 -5.05 -5.51
N LEU A 103 9.70 -6.02 -4.87
CA LEU A 103 10.28 -7.34 -4.64
C LEU A 103 9.97 -8.33 -5.76
N ARG A 104 8.79 -8.17 -6.36
CA ARG A 104 8.35 -9.14 -7.35
C ARG A 104 7.41 -8.52 -8.35
#